data_38b5dfbe88c4b70b6c7e92c3a466bacb
#
_entry.id   38b5dfbe88c4b70b6c7e92c3a466bacb
#
_cell.length_a   1.000
_cell.length_b   1.000
_cell.length_c   1.000
_cell.angle_alpha   90.00
_cell.angle_beta   90.00
_cell.angle_gamma   90.00
#
_symmetry.space_group_name_H-M   'P 1'
#
loop_
_entity.id
_entity.type
_entity.pdbx_description
1 polymer ?
#
loop_
_entity_poly.entity_id
_entity_poly.type
_entity_poly.pdbx_seq_one_letter_code
_entity_poly.pdbx_strand_id
1 'polypeptide(L)'
;MRDLCKRIEAMLIVQRQGEGAEMTDRSRTDGLHRVVVVGGGAGGLELVTRLGDRLGKRGKAVVRLIERSRTHIWKPLLHEIAAGSMDVGRHELDYLAQAHWHGFRYRYGEMVGLDQQTRRVMLAATLDEDGREVTPERSVGYDTLVIAIGSVSNDFGTPGVAEHAIMLDTPEAAGRFNRRLVNACLRAHAQADPVRPGQLHVAIIGAGATGTELSAELHHTARGVVAYGLDRIDPDKDIKITLIEAAPRILPALPERIATATLAILKGLGVDVRTGAKVISVQADGVQLASGDKVMADLVVWSAGIRGPGVLKGLGGLECTASNQLVVTPTLQTTRDPAIFAIGDCASLTLEGQTRPLPPRAQVAHQQASHLGRQIARRLANEPLLPFAYRDYGSLVSLGHFSTVGSLMGFIVGKNVFIEGLFARLMYRSLYKMHEMALYGPAKVTLDTLARMITRRTEPQVKLH
;
A
#
# COMPACT_ATOMS: atom_id res chain seq x y z
N MET A 1 40.45 -20.87 7.98
CA MET A 1 41.27 -19.64 8.08
C MET A 1 41.40 -18.90 6.76
N ARG A 2 41.77 -19.51 5.62
CA ARG A 2 41.86 -18.84 4.30
C ARG A 2 40.52 -18.29 3.76
N ASP A 3 39.40 -18.98 3.99
CA ASP A 3 38.05 -18.50 3.54
C ASP A 3 37.53 -17.32 4.40
N LEU A 4 37.88 -17.28 5.68
CA LEU A 4 37.50 -16.17 6.56
C LEU A 4 38.28 -14.90 6.19
N CYS A 5 39.57 -15.03 5.86
CA CYS A 5 40.37 -13.89 5.35
C CYS A 5 39.87 -13.35 4.03
N LYS A 6 39.46 -14.21 3.08
CA LYS A 6 38.86 -13.77 1.80
C LYS A 6 37.53 -13.05 1.98
N ARG A 7 36.69 -13.49 2.94
CA ARG A 7 35.43 -12.79 3.28
C ARG A 7 35.69 -11.44 3.93
N ILE A 8 36.69 -11.34 4.79
CA ILE A 8 37.09 -10.06 5.43
C ILE A 8 37.70 -9.11 4.39
N GLU A 9 38.54 -9.59 3.47
CA GLU A 9 39.07 -8.78 2.38
C GLU A 9 37.96 -8.31 1.42
N ALA A 10 37.03 -9.19 1.05
CA ALA A 10 35.87 -8.81 0.25
C ALA A 10 34.98 -7.75 0.93
N MET A 11 34.76 -7.90 2.26
CA MET A 11 34.05 -6.90 3.04
C MET A 11 34.77 -5.54 3.07
N LEU A 12 36.10 -5.52 3.21
CA LEU A 12 36.90 -4.31 3.22
C LEU A 12 36.96 -3.63 1.84
N ILE A 13 36.93 -4.41 0.73
CA ILE A 13 36.90 -3.89 -0.63
C ILE A 13 35.53 -3.27 -0.93
N VAL A 14 34.44 -3.92 -0.53
CA VAL A 14 33.06 -3.40 -0.68
C VAL A 14 32.88 -2.13 0.17
N GLN A 15 33.46 -2.09 1.38
CA GLN A 15 33.44 -0.90 2.23
C GLN A 15 34.19 0.27 1.58
N ARG A 16 35.35 0.04 0.94
CA ARG A 16 36.13 1.06 0.19
C ARG A 16 35.45 1.53 -1.09
N GLN A 17 34.76 0.65 -1.82
CA GLN A 17 34.01 1.04 -3.03
C GLN A 17 32.73 1.80 -2.70
N GLY A 18 32.02 1.44 -1.60
CA GLY A 18 30.89 2.22 -1.07
C GLY A 18 31.31 3.61 -0.60
N GLU A 19 32.51 3.75 -0.02
CA GLU A 19 33.07 5.03 0.40
C GLU A 19 33.45 5.93 -0.79
N GLY A 20 33.85 5.36 -1.93
CA GLY A 20 34.21 6.13 -3.14
C GLY A 20 33.02 6.83 -3.80
N ALA A 21 31.86 6.20 -3.84
CA ALA A 21 30.60 6.81 -4.32
C ALA A 21 30.01 7.83 -3.34
N GLU A 22 30.23 7.65 -2.04
CA GLU A 22 29.89 8.63 -1.01
C GLU A 22 30.86 9.84 -0.97
N MET A 23 32.13 9.65 -1.36
CA MET A 23 33.14 10.73 -1.32
C MET A 23 32.87 11.87 -2.29
N THR A 24 32.31 11.63 -3.47
CA THR A 24 31.94 12.71 -4.40
C THR A 24 30.70 13.48 -3.96
N ASP A 25 29.87 12.90 -3.09
CA ASP A 25 28.71 13.54 -2.52
C ASP A 25 29.01 14.30 -1.21
N ARG A 26 30.09 13.92 -0.51
CA ARG A 26 30.56 14.55 0.76
C ARG A 26 30.96 15.99 0.57
N SER A 27 31.64 16.36 -0.52
CA SER A 27 32.22 17.70 -0.68
C SER A 27 31.19 18.83 -0.80
N ARG A 28 29.92 18.53 -1.10
CA ARG A 28 28.82 19.53 -1.21
C ARG A 28 27.86 19.55 -0.04
N THR A 29 27.91 18.59 0.87
CA THR A 29 26.91 18.37 1.92
C THR A 29 27.52 18.18 3.31
N ASP A 30 28.84 18.38 3.47
CA ASP A 30 29.49 18.30 4.77
C ASP A 30 28.90 19.37 5.71
N GLY A 31 28.39 18.88 6.85
CA GLY A 31 27.77 19.73 7.88
C GLY A 31 26.27 19.91 7.78
N LEU A 32 25.61 19.49 6.68
CA LEU A 32 24.15 19.58 6.59
C LEU A 32 23.44 18.40 7.31
N HIS A 33 22.36 18.74 7.99
CA HIS A 33 21.50 17.76 8.65
C HIS A 33 20.90 16.75 7.65
N ARG A 34 21.07 15.45 7.91
CA ARG A 34 20.63 14.36 7.03
C ARG A 34 19.28 13.83 7.50
N VAL A 35 18.24 14.11 6.72
CA VAL A 35 16.90 13.53 6.92
C VAL A 35 16.73 12.35 5.97
N VAL A 36 16.55 11.15 6.53
CA VAL A 36 16.32 9.91 5.77
C VAL A 36 14.90 9.44 5.99
N VAL A 37 14.16 9.22 4.91
CA VAL A 37 12.82 8.63 4.92
C VAL A 37 12.92 7.25 4.29
N VAL A 38 12.47 6.21 5.00
CA VAL A 38 12.41 4.84 4.49
C VAL A 38 10.96 4.47 4.19
N GLY A 39 10.69 4.14 2.94
CA GLY A 39 9.35 3.85 2.43
C GLY A 39 8.76 5.02 1.65
N GLY A 40 8.52 4.80 0.36
CA GLY A 40 7.96 5.75 -0.60
C GLY A 40 6.44 5.62 -0.79
N GLY A 41 5.73 5.01 0.16
CA GLY A 41 4.26 4.97 0.16
C GLY A 41 3.62 6.36 0.29
N ALA A 42 2.29 6.41 0.42
CA ALA A 42 1.53 7.67 0.44
C ALA A 42 2.08 8.72 1.41
N GLY A 43 2.39 8.32 2.65
CA GLY A 43 2.94 9.25 3.65
C GLY A 43 4.41 9.60 3.41
N GLY A 44 5.25 8.60 3.11
CA GLY A 44 6.70 8.81 2.96
C GLY A 44 7.05 9.65 1.73
N LEU A 45 6.44 9.37 0.58
CA LEU A 45 6.68 10.13 -0.65
C LEU A 45 6.21 11.59 -0.51
N GLU A 46 5.03 11.80 0.08
CA GLU A 46 4.53 13.15 0.34
C GLU A 46 5.45 13.93 1.29
N LEU A 47 5.90 13.26 2.36
CA LEU A 47 6.82 13.86 3.31
C LEU A 47 8.13 14.27 2.64
N VAL A 48 8.77 13.35 1.91
CA VAL A 48 10.07 13.62 1.28
C VAL A 48 9.96 14.67 0.17
N THR A 49 8.86 14.72 -0.58
CA THR A 49 8.57 15.77 -1.56
C THR A 49 8.50 17.13 -0.90
N ARG A 50 7.73 17.28 0.19
CA ARG A 50 7.61 18.52 0.95
C ARG A 50 8.93 18.95 1.59
N LEU A 51 9.69 18.01 2.17
CA LEU A 51 10.99 18.30 2.77
C LEU A 51 12.02 18.70 1.71
N GLY A 52 12.02 18.03 0.57
CA GLY A 52 12.89 18.33 -0.54
C GLY A 52 12.66 19.76 -1.07
N ASP A 53 11.39 20.15 -1.29
CA ASP A 53 11.06 21.51 -1.72
C ASP A 53 11.43 22.60 -0.68
N ARG A 54 11.22 22.32 0.62
CA ARG A 54 11.42 23.31 1.68
C ARG A 54 12.85 23.41 2.19
N LEU A 55 13.55 22.27 2.25
CA LEU A 55 14.86 22.14 2.87
C LEU A 55 15.93 21.77 1.86
N GLY A 56 15.68 20.76 1.00
CA GLY A 56 16.63 20.23 0.03
C GLY A 56 17.03 21.27 -1.02
N LYS A 57 16.05 21.82 -1.75
CA LYS A 57 16.29 22.87 -2.77
C LYS A 57 16.96 24.13 -2.21
N ARG A 58 16.78 24.38 -0.91
CA ARG A 58 17.33 25.57 -0.24
C ARG A 58 18.67 25.31 0.45
N GLY A 59 19.23 24.10 0.29
CA GLY A 59 20.49 23.71 0.93
C GLY A 59 20.47 23.73 2.46
N LYS A 60 19.29 23.55 3.09
CA LYS A 60 19.14 23.56 4.56
C LYS A 60 19.30 22.17 5.19
N ALA A 61 19.05 21.13 4.42
CA ALA A 61 19.23 19.73 4.82
C ALA A 61 19.44 18.84 3.59
N VAL A 62 20.04 17.69 3.79
CA VAL A 62 20.07 16.59 2.80
C VAL A 62 18.89 15.68 3.05
N VAL A 63 17.94 15.65 2.14
CA VAL A 63 16.75 14.80 2.23
C VAL A 63 16.94 13.59 1.33
N ARG A 64 16.77 12.37 1.89
CA ARG A 64 16.92 11.10 1.16
C ARG A 64 15.68 10.25 1.33
N LEU A 65 15.24 9.63 0.23
CA LEU A 65 14.25 8.56 0.22
C LEU A 65 14.95 7.23 -0.02
N ILE A 66 14.71 6.25 0.83
CA ILE A 66 15.06 4.84 0.61
C ILE A 66 13.77 4.10 0.27
N GLU A 67 13.74 3.44 -0.90
CA GLU A 67 12.60 2.65 -1.32
C GLU A 67 13.05 1.47 -2.19
N ARG A 68 12.42 0.32 -2.00
CA ARG A 68 12.72 -0.94 -2.71
C ARG A 68 12.10 -1.04 -4.10
N SER A 69 11.13 -0.19 -4.41
CA SER A 69 10.50 -0.08 -5.73
C SER A 69 11.07 1.10 -6.50
N ARG A 70 11.05 1.05 -7.83
CA ARG A 70 11.49 2.16 -8.69
C ARG A 70 10.40 3.20 -8.90
N THR A 71 9.15 2.77 -8.79
CA THR A 71 7.98 3.59 -9.04
C THR A 71 7.02 3.52 -7.85
N HIS A 72 6.23 4.58 -7.70
CA HIS A 72 5.16 4.68 -6.72
C HIS A 72 3.82 4.39 -7.35
N ILE A 73 3.04 3.52 -6.73
CA ILE A 73 1.62 3.35 -6.98
C ILE A 73 0.86 3.57 -5.67
N TRP A 74 -0.25 4.25 -5.78
CA TRP A 74 -1.10 4.51 -4.63
C TRP A 74 -1.81 3.22 -4.19
N LYS A 75 -1.35 2.64 -3.07
CA LYS A 75 -1.79 1.31 -2.58
C LYS A 75 -3.32 1.12 -2.50
N PRO A 76 -4.14 2.13 -2.14
CA PRO A 76 -5.59 1.98 -2.18
C PRO A 76 -6.19 1.57 -3.53
N LEU A 77 -5.47 1.73 -4.65
CA LEU A 77 -5.92 1.33 -5.99
C LEU A 77 -5.47 -0.08 -6.41
N LEU A 78 -4.85 -0.86 -5.54
CA LEU A 78 -4.39 -2.22 -5.87
C LEU A 78 -5.53 -3.16 -6.29
N HIS A 79 -6.75 -2.95 -5.80
CA HIS A 79 -7.93 -3.70 -6.22
C HIS A 79 -8.30 -3.42 -7.69
N GLU A 80 -8.10 -2.20 -8.20
CA GLU A 80 -8.32 -1.86 -9.60
C GLU A 80 -7.27 -2.51 -10.52
N ILE A 81 -6.01 -2.60 -10.06
CA ILE A 81 -4.95 -3.33 -10.78
C ILE A 81 -5.28 -4.82 -10.82
N ALA A 82 -5.65 -5.40 -9.68
CA ALA A 82 -6.02 -6.81 -9.58
C ALA A 82 -7.20 -7.14 -10.49
N ALA A 83 -8.19 -6.30 -10.55
CA ALA A 83 -9.33 -6.47 -11.44
C ALA A 83 -9.00 -6.19 -12.93
N GLY A 84 -7.93 -5.46 -13.25
CA GLY A 84 -7.57 -5.07 -14.62
C GLY A 84 -8.26 -3.82 -15.12
N SER A 85 -8.93 -3.05 -14.26
CA SER A 85 -9.59 -1.79 -14.62
C SER A 85 -8.65 -0.58 -14.62
N MET A 86 -7.42 -0.74 -14.08
CA MET A 86 -6.41 0.30 -14.00
C MET A 86 -5.15 -0.06 -14.80
N ASP A 87 -4.69 0.88 -15.61
CA ASP A 87 -3.39 0.81 -16.30
C ASP A 87 -2.27 1.28 -15.37
N VAL A 88 -1.40 0.35 -14.95
CA VAL A 88 -0.29 0.60 -14.04
C VAL A 88 0.64 1.68 -14.59
N GLY A 89 1.09 1.55 -15.84
CA GLY A 89 2.06 2.46 -16.45
C GLY A 89 1.60 3.92 -16.57
N ARG A 90 0.29 4.17 -16.51
CA ARG A 90 -0.28 5.53 -16.53
C ARG A 90 -0.42 6.16 -15.15
N HIS A 91 -0.38 5.35 -14.11
CA HIS A 91 -0.64 5.78 -12.74
C HIS A 91 0.59 5.68 -11.83
N GLU A 92 1.66 5.05 -12.33
CA GLU A 92 2.92 5.01 -11.60
C GLU A 92 3.69 6.32 -11.71
N LEU A 93 4.43 6.63 -10.65
CA LEU A 93 5.28 7.79 -10.54
C LEU A 93 6.71 7.33 -10.31
N ASP A 94 7.65 7.77 -11.16
CA ASP A 94 9.06 7.46 -11.05
C ASP A 94 9.72 8.23 -9.91
N TYR A 95 10.36 7.52 -8.96
CA TYR A 95 11.01 8.13 -7.80
C TYR A 95 12.25 8.97 -8.16
N LEU A 96 13.00 8.59 -9.22
CA LEU A 96 14.16 9.37 -9.65
C LEU A 96 13.74 10.72 -10.22
N ALA A 97 12.69 10.71 -11.06
CA ALA A 97 12.14 11.95 -11.61
C ALA A 97 11.59 12.86 -10.51
N GLN A 98 10.83 12.29 -9.58
CA GLN A 98 10.28 13.01 -8.45
C GLN A 98 11.40 13.60 -7.56
N ALA A 99 12.46 12.83 -7.31
CA ALA A 99 13.61 13.28 -6.54
C ALA A 99 14.30 14.50 -7.19
N HIS A 100 14.49 14.43 -8.51
CA HIS A 100 15.07 15.54 -9.28
C HIS A 100 14.23 16.81 -9.19
N TRP A 101 12.92 16.70 -9.41
CA TRP A 101 12.02 17.86 -9.42
C TRP A 101 11.83 18.48 -8.04
N HIS A 102 11.91 17.69 -6.98
CA HIS A 102 11.63 18.15 -5.62
C HIS A 102 12.85 18.28 -4.70
N GLY A 103 14.07 18.10 -5.23
CA GLY A 103 15.30 18.38 -4.48
C GLY A 103 15.54 17.45 -3.30
N PHE A 104 15.13 16.20 -3.40
CA PHE A 104 15.55 15.11 -2.53
C PHE A 104 16.37 14.09 -3.32
N ARG A 105 16.99 13.13 -2.66
CA ARG A 105 17.80 12.08 -3.28
C ARG A 105 17.12 10.73 -3.08
N TYR A 106 16.91 10.01 -4.16
CA TYR A 106 16.40 8.65 -4.11
C TYR A 106 17.54 7.65 -3.97
N ARG A 107 17.34 6.63 -3.11
CA ARG A 107 18.24 5.49 -2.90
C ARG A 107 17.43 4.21 -3.04
N TYR A 108 17.61 3.52 -4.17
CA TYR A 108 16.99 2.24 -4.46
C TYR A 108 17.54 1.17 -3.51
N GLY A 109 16.70 0.48 -2.75
CA GLY A 109 17.09 -0.61 -1.87
C GLY A 109 16.10 -0.87 -0.74
N GLU A 110 16.19 -2.05 -0.17
CA GLU A 110 15.34 -2.51 0.92
C GLU A 110 16.07 -2.39 2.26
N MET A 111 15.41 -1.77 3.24
CA MET A 111 15.91 -1.72 4.61
C MET A 111 15.83 -3.10 5.25
N VAL A 112 16.96 -3.61 5.73
CA VAL A 112 17.07 -4.90 6.42
C VAL A 112 17.51 -4.77 7.87
N GLY A 113 17.94 -3.58 8.30
CA GLY A 113 18.41 -3.36 9.66
C GLY A 113 18.62 -1.89 10.00
N LEU A 114 18.88 -1.65 11.27
CA LEU A 114 19.11 -0.33 11.84
C LEU A 114 20.20 -0.41 12.91
N ASP A 115 21.24 0.37 12.74
CA ASP A 115 22.25 0.63 13.77
C ASP A 115 22.00 2.03 14.37
N GLN A 116 21.50 2.08 15.60
CA GLN A 116 21.22 3.32 16.30
C GLN A 116 22.49 3.98 16.84
N GLN A 117 23.51 3.19 17.18
CA GLN A 117 24.75 3.74 17.76
C GLN A 117 25.51 4.55 16.72
N THR A 118 25.65 4.02 15.51
CA THR A 118 26.31 4.71 14.39
C THR A 118 25.33 5.53 13.54
N ARG A 119 24.02 5.50 13.86
CA ARG A 119 22.94 6.15 13.12
C ARG A 119 22.93 5.79 11.63
N ARG A 120 22.87 4.50 11.33
CA ARG A 120 22.88 3.99 9.94
C ARG A 120 21.72 3.03 9.71
N VAL A 121 21.06 3.21 8.55
CA VAL A 121 20.09 2.26 7.99
C VAL A 121 20.83 1.28 7.12
N MET A 122 20.66 -0.02 7.36
CA MET A 122 21.27 -1.09 6.60
C MET A 122 20.36 -1.47 5.43
N LEU A 123 20.92 -1.56 4.22
CA LEU A 123 20.22 -1.92 3.00
C LEU A 123 20.75 -3.23 2.44
N ALA A 124 19.86 -4.12 2.03
CA ALA A 124 20.22 -5.35 1.34
C ALA A 124 20.87 -5.06 -0.02
N ALA A 125 21.64 -6.00 -0.52
CA ALA A 125 21.99 -6.06 -1.94
C ALA A 125 20.70 -6.16 -2.77
N THR A 126 20.67 -5.48 -3.91
CA THR A 126 19.56 -5.55 -4.85
C THR A 126 19.99 -6.34 -6.08
N LEU A 127 19.17 -7.32 -6.45
CA LEU A 127 19.39 -8.14 -7.63
C LEU A 127 18.40 -7.78 -8.74
N ASP A 128 18.78 -7.98 -10.00
CA ASP A 128 17.87 -7.95 -11.14
C ASP A 128 17.12 -9.29 -11.30
N GLU A 129 16.31 -9.39 -12.36
CA GLU A 129 15.51 -10.58 -12.68
C GLU A 129 16.38 -11.82 -13.01
N ASP A 130 17.61 -11.59 -13.46
CA ASP A 130 18.60 -12.63 -13.78
C ASP A 130 19.49 -12.99 -12.56
N GLY A 131 19.25 -12.38 -11.39
CA GLY A 131 20.03 -12.58 -10.18
C GLY A 131 21.37 -11.84 -10.14
N ARG A 132 21.60 -10.88 -11.05
CA ARG A 132 22.81 -10.06 -11.05
C ARG A 132 22.68 -8.91 -10.04
N GLU A 133 23.79 -8.60 -9.37
CA GLU A 133 23.83 -7.50 -8.43
C GLU A 133 23.67 -6.14 -9.14
N VAL A 134 22.58 -5.41 -8.80
CA VAL A 134 22.35 -4.03 -9.24
C VAL A 134 22.99 -3.04 -8.27
N THR A 135 22.85 -3.30 -6.98
CA THR A 135 23.52 -2.54 -5.93
C THR A 135 23.98 -3.46 -4.81
N PRO A 136 25.20 -3.26 -4.24
CA PRO A 136 25.69 -4.07 -3.14
C PRO A 136 24.96 -3.74 -1.82
N GLU A 137 25.18 -4.59 -0.83
CA GLU A 137 24.85 -4.27 0.56
C GLU A 137 25.54 -2.96 0.97
N ARG A 138 24.79 -2.08 1.60
CA ARG A 138 25.31 -0.78 2.02
C ARG A 138 24.54 -0.21 3.18
N SER A 139 25.03 0.88 3.74
CA SER A 139 24.33 1.59 4.79
C SER A 139 24.23 3.09 4.48
N VAL A 140 23.17 3.72 4.98
CA VAL A 140 22.89 5.14 4.81
C VAL A 140 22.83 5.82 6.16
N GLY A 141 23.70 6.81 6.36
CA GLY A 141 23.74 7.58 7.61
C GLY A 141 22.63 8.62 7.69
N TYR A 142 22.08 8.84 8.91
CA TYR A 142 21.04 9.82 9.21
C TYR A 142 21.32 10.62 10.48
N ASP A 143 20.71 11.80 10.56
CA ASP A 143 20.60 12.60 11.79
C ASP A 143 19.14 12.63 12.28
N THR A 144 18.20 12.51 11.33
CA THR A 144 16.78 12.22 11.59
C THR A 144 16.34 11.11 10.64
N LEU A 145 15.74 10.06 11.20
CA LEU A 145 15.17 8.94 10.44
C LEU A 145 13.64 8.95 10.54
N VAL A 146 12.97 8.72 9.41
CA VAL A 146 11.50 8.51 9.37
C VAL A 146 11.22 7.16 8.73
N ILE A 147 10.55 6.27 9.47
CA ILE A 147 10.12 4.96 8.98
C ILE A 147 8.67 5.07 8.50
N ALA A 148 8.45 4.84 7.21
CA ALA A 148 7.16 5.01 6.52
C ALA A 148 6.86 3.84 5.58
N ILE A 149 7.28 2.61 5.96
CA ILE A 149 7.26 1.42 5.11
C ILE A 149 5.89 0.74 5.00
N GLY A 150 4.85 1.33 5.60
CA GLY A 150 3.47 0.85 5.51
C GLY A 150 3.22 -0.46 6.25
N SER A 151 2.24 -1.22 5.75
CA SER A 151 1.81 -2.51 6.30
C SER A 151 1.84 -3.60 5.24
N VAL A 152 1.80 -4.85 5.69
CA VAL A 152 1.58 -6.04 4.87
C VAL A 152 0.35 -6.79 5.38
N SER A 153 -0.23 -7.63 4.53
CA SER A 153 -1.35 -8.51 4.91
C SER A 153 -0.94 -9.43 6.07
N ASN A 154 -1.88 -9.74 6.93
CA ASN A 154 -1.70 -10.65 8.05
C ASN A 154 -2.40 -11.97 7.74
N ASP A 155 -1.63 -13.04 7.61
CA ASP A 155 -2.14 -14.38 7.38
C ASP A 155 -2.66 -15.06 8.67
N PHE A 156 -2.42 -14.44 9.83
CA PHE A 156 -2.75 -15.00 11.16
C PHE A 156 -2.20 -16.41 11.39
N GLY A 157 -1.16 -16.82 10.67
CA GLY A 157 -0.62 -18.16 10.71
C GLY A 157 -1.54 -19.23 10.10
N THR A 158 -2.49 -18.82 9.24
CA THR A 158 -3.44 -19.74 8.58
C THR A 158 -2.70 -20.62 7.57
N PRO A 159 -2.74 -21.95 7.72
CA PRO A 159 -2.04 -22.88 6.82
C PRO A 159 -2.42 -22.71 5.36
N GLY A 160 -1.44 -22.78 4.47
CA GLY A 160 -1.61 -22.73 3.02
C GLY A 160 -1.85 -21.34 2.43
N VAL A 161 -1.90 -20.28 3.23
CA VAL A 161 -2.09 -18.92 2.71
C VAL A 161 -0.90 -18.48 1.86
N ALA A 162 0.32 -18.74 2.31
CA ALA A 162 1.53 -18.34 1.59
C ALA A 162 1.67 -19.06 0.23
N GLU A 163 1.22 -20.33 0.15
CA GLU A 163 1.36 -21.19 -1.02
C GLU A 163 0.23 -21.01 -2.03
N HIS A 164 -1.00 -20.80 -1.56
CA HIS A 164 -2.20 -20.90 -2.39
C HIS A 164 -2.97 -19.59 -2.54
N ALA A 165 -2.78 -18.60 -1.66
CA ALA A 165 -3.44 -17.32 -1.77
C ALA A 165 -2.54 -16.21 -2.35
N ILE A 166 -3.15 -15.20 -2.94
CA ILE A 166 -2.47 -13.97 -3.34
C ILE A 166 -2.82 -12.87 -2.35
N MET A 167 -1.80 -12.32 -1.68
CA MET A 167 -1.93 -11.13 -0.84
C MET A 167 -1.80 -9.88 -1.70
N LEU A 168 -2.77 -8.96 -1.62
CA LEU A 168 -2.75 -7.72 -2.42
C LEU A 168 -1.94 -6.62 -1.73
N ASP A 169 -0.67 -6.86 -1.50
CA ASP A 169 0.21 -5.91 -0.83
C ASP A 169 0.99 -5.01 -1.78
N THR A 170 1.22 -5.48 -3.00
CA THR A 170 2.05 -4.81 -4.01
C THR A 170 1.39 -4.80 -5.40
N PRO A 171 1.79 -3.88 -6.29
CA PRO A 171 1.34 -3.86 -7.68
C PRO A 171 1.65 -5.17 -8.43
N GLU A 172 2.80 -5.79 -8.15
CA GLU A 172 3.22 -7.05 -8.76
C GLU A 172 2.28 -8.21 -8.35
N ALA A 173 1.88 -8.26 -7.07
CA ALA A 173 0.93 -9.25 -6.58
C ALA A 173 -0.46 -9.04 -7.21
N ALA A 174 -0.91 -7.79 -7.32
CA ALA A 174 -2.16 -7.44 -7.98
C ALA A 174 -2.14 -7.81 -9.48
N GLY A 175 -1.08 -7.48 -10.20
CA GLY A 175 -0.87 -7.85 -11.60
C GLY A 175 -0.78 -9.37 -11.80
N ARG A 176 -0.13 -10.09 -10.86
CA ARG A 176 -0.08 -11.56 -10.88
C ARG A 176 -1.48 -12.16 -10.72
N PHE A 177 -2.30 -11.62 -9.83
CA PHE A 177 -3.69 -12.06 -9.70
C PHE A 177 -4.48 -11.81 -11.00
N ASN A 178 -4.38 -10.62 -11.59
CA ASN A 178 -5.05 -10.29 -12.84
C ASN A 178 -4.67 -11.26 -13.96
N ARG A 179 -3.36 -11.50 -14.17
CA ARG A 179 -2.91 -12.48 -15.18
C ARG A 179 -3.44 -13.89 -14.90
N ARG A 180 -3.51 -14.33 -13.63
CA ARG A 180 -4.09 -15.63 -13.29
C ARG A 180 -5.57 -15.72 -13.64
N LEU A 181 -6.35 -14.65 -13.38
CA LEU A 181 -7.76 -14.56 -13.72
C LEU A 181 -7.98 -14.61 -15.24
N VAL A 182 -7.29 -13.75 -16.00
CA VAL A 182 -7.36 -13.76 -17.48
C VAL A 182 -6.97 -15.13 -18.04
N ASN A 183 -5.88 -15.72 -17.57
CA ASN A 183 -5.44 -17.05 -18.01
C ASN A 183 -6.46 -18.14 -17.65
N ALA A 184 -7.16 -18.04 -16.52
CA ALA A 184 -8.23 -18.97 -16.17
C ALA A 184 -9.41 -18.86 -17.14
N CYS A 185 -9.81 -17.65 -17.49
CA CYS A 185 -10.84 -17.41 -18.50
C CYS A 185 -10.42 -17.95 -19.89
N LEU A 186 -9.18 -17.69 -20.33
CA LEU A 186 -8.67 -18.20 -21.61
C LEU A 186 -8.65 -19.73 -21.65
N ARG A 187 -8.21 -20.39 -20.56
CA ARG A 187 -8.24 -21.87 -20.46
C ARG A 187 -9.68 -22.41 -20.53
N ALA A 188 -10.60 -21.80 -19.78
CA ALA A 188 -12.00 -22.21 -19.78
C ALA A 188 -12.65 -22.03 -21.16
N HIS A 189 -12.30 -20.95 -21.87
CA HIS A 189 -12.77 -20.73 -23.25
C HIS A 189 -12.21 -21.75 -24.25
N ALA A 190 -10.94 -22.16 -24.11
CA ALA A 190 -10.27 -23.08 -25.02
C ALA A 190 -10.60 -24.56 -24.79
N GLN A 191 -11.07 -24.94 -23.61
CA GLN A 191 -11.37 -26.35 -23.27
C GLN A 191 -12.63 -26.88 -23.96
N ALA A 192 -12.68 -28.19 -24.20
CA ALA A 192 -13.87 -28.84 -24.76
C ALA A 192 -14.94 -29.13 -23.70
N ASP A 193 -14.49 -29.46 -22.48
CA ASP A 193 -15.37 -29.81 -21.37
C ASP A 193 -16.03 -28.57 -20.74
N PRO A 194 -17.20 -28.73 -20.11
CA PRO A 194 -17.83 -27.64 -19.34
C PRO A 194 -16.91 -27.11 -18.22
N VAL A 195 -17.12 -25.83 -17.82
CA VAL A 195 -16.43 -25.24 -16.69
C VAL A 195 -16.70 -26.06 -15.41
N ARG A 196 -15.66 -26.59 -14.79
CA ARG A 196 -15.79 -27.39 -13.58
C ARG A 196 -16.06 -26.50 -12.35
N PRO A 197 -16.67 -27.06 -11.28
CA PRO A 197 -16.84 -26.35 -10.02
C PRO A 197 -15.50 -25.82 -9.50
N GLY A 198 -15.46 -24.55 -9.13
CA GLY A 198 -14.25 -23.87 -8.63
C GLY A 198 -13.32 -23.28 -9.69
N GLN A 199 -13.42 -23.66 -10.97
CA GLN A 199 -12.48 -23.28 -12.03
C GLN A 199 -12.39 -21.78 -12.30
N LEU A 200 -13.52 -21.07 -12.33
CA LEU A 200 -13.61 -19.62 -12.48
C LEU A 200 -14.16 -18.97 -11.20
N HIS A 201 -13.90 -19.59 -10.07
CA HIS A 201 -14.35 -19.10 -8.78
C HIS A 201 -13.22 -18.35 -8.08
N VAL A 202 -13.50 -17.13 -7.66
CA VAL A 202 -12.61 -16.28 -6.86
C VAL A 202 -13.12 -16.25 -5.42
N ALA A 203 -12.35 -16.77 -4.49
CA ALA A 203 -12.59 -16.64 -3.05
C ALA A 203 -11.75 -15.47 -2.50
N ILE A 204 -12.41 -14.48 -1.93
CA ILE A 204 -11.78 -13.29 -1.33
C ILE A 204 -11.96 -13.37 0.17
N ILE A 205 -10.86 -13.47 0.93
CA ILE A 205 -10.86 -13.60 2.38
C ILE A 205 -10.59 -12.21 2.98
N GLY A 206 -11.54 -11.74 3.82
CA GLY A 206 -11.55 -10.45 4.46
C GLY A 206 -12.45 -9.44 3.74
N ALA A 207 -13.57 -9.09 4.37
CA ALA A 207 -14.52 -8.10 3.87
C ALA A 207 -14.30 -6.71 4.48
N GLY A 208 -13.04 -6.30 4.61
CA GLY A 208 -12.64 -4.90 4.77
C GLY A 208 -12.82 -4.11 3.47
N ALA A 209 -12.33 -2.87 3.42
CA ALA A 209 -12.46 -2.02 2.23
C ALA A 209 -11.91 -2.72 0.97
N THR A 210 -10.66 -3.21 1.02
CA THR A 210 -9.98 -3.83 -0.14
C THR A 210 -10.74 -5.03 -0.71
N GLY A 211 -11.16 -6.00 0.14
CA GLY A 211 -11.88 -7.18 -0.34
C GLY A 211 -13.27 -6.86 -0.89
N THR A 212 -13.95 -5.91 -0.25
CA THR A 212 -15.27 -5.41 -0.68
C THR A 212 -15.16 -4.69 -2.04
N GLU A 213 -14.20 -3.79 -2.20
CA GLU A 213 -13.95 -3.06 -3.45
C GLU A 213 -13.52 -4.00 -4.57
N LEU A 214 -12.63 -4.95 -4.28
CA LEU A 214 -12.21 -5.98 -5.25
C LEU A 214 -13.40 -6.84 -5.72
N SER A 215 -14.29 -7.25 -4.81
CA SER A 215 -15.45 -8.08 -5.16
C SER A 215 -16.36 -7.40 -6.18
N ALA A 216 -16.62 -6.10 -5.98
CA ALA A 216 -17.45 -5.31 -6.90
C ALA A 216 -16.75 -5.05 -8.23
N GLU A 217 -15.45 -4.74 -8.20
CA GLU A 217 -14.67 -4.43 -9.41
C GLU A 217 -14.49 -5.68 -10.28
N LEU A 218 -14.21 -6.85 -9.68
CA LEU A 218 -14.10 -8.13 -10.40
C LEU A 218 -15.39 -8.54 -11.10
N HIS A 219 -16.55 -8.29 -10.49
CA HIS A 219 -17.83 -8.54 -11.13
C HIS A 219 -17.95 -7.78 -12.46
N HIS A 220 -17.51 -6.54 -12.51
CA HIS A 220 -17.54 -5.72 -13.71
C HIS A 220 -16.51 -6.16 -14.75
N THR A 221 -15.26 -6.31 -14.32
CA THR A 221 -14.14 -6.59 -15.23
C THR A 221 -14.18 -8.00 -15.81
N ALA A 222 -14.61 -8.99 -15.03
CA ALA A 222 -14.77 -10.36 -15.52
C ALA A 222 -15.75 -10.44 -16.68
N ARG A 223 -16.88 -9.71 -16.60
CA ARG A 223 -17.84 -9.59 -17.72
C ARG A 223 -17.22 -8.87 -18.91
N GLY A 224 -16.42 -7.84 -18.68
CA GLY A 224 -15.70 -7.13 -19.73
C GLY A 224 -14.71 -8.03 -20.47
N VAL A 225 -13.96 -8.88 -19.75
CA VAL A 225 -13.03 -9.85 -20.35
C VAL A 225 -13.78 -10.84 -21.25
N VAL A 226 -14.90 -11.39 -20.76
CA VAL A 226 -15.74 -12.32 -21.55
C VAL A 226 -16.30 -11.63 -22.80
N ALA A 227 -16.74 -10.38 -22.68
CA ALA A 227 -17.29 -9.61 -23.81
C ALA A 227 -16.29 -9.33 -24.94
N TYR A 228 -14.97 -9.48 -24.67
CA TYR A 228 -13.93 -9.36 -25.71
C TYR A 228 -13.77 -10.61 -26.59
N GLY A 229 -14.71 -11.55 -26.55
CA GLY A 229 -14.76 -12.70 -27.46
C GLY A 229 -14.59 -14.06 -26.81
N LEU A 230 -14.74 -14.16 -25.47
CA LEU A 230 -14.73 -15.44 -24.77
C LEU A 230 -16.15 -16.03 -24.70
N ASP A 231 -16.78 -16.22 -25.86
CA ASP A 231 -18.19 -16.60 -26.07
C ASP A 231 -18.59 -17.98 -25.52
N ARG A 232 -17.64 -18.83 -25.13
CA ARG A 232 -17.89 -20.13 -24.48
C ARG A 232 -18.07 -20.04 -22.97
N ILE A 233 -17.90 -18.84 -22.38
CA ILE A 233 -18.06 -18.58 -20.96
C ILE A 233 -19.35 -17.77 -20.75
N ASP A 234 -20.25 -18.27 -19.94
CA ASP A 234 -21.38 -17.50 -19.44
C ASP A 234 -20.96 -16.79 -18.12
N PRO A 235 -20.74 -15.48 -18.13
CA PRO A 235 -20.21 -14.79 -16.96
C PRO A 235 -21.16 -14.82 -15.74
N ASP A 236 -22.45 -15.05 -15.95
CA ASP A 236 -23.43 -15.12 -14.87
C ASP A 236 -23.51 -16.52 -14.22
N LYS A 237 -23.12 -17.56 -14.94
CA LYS A 237 -23.13 -18.95 -14.44
C LYS A 237 -21.75 -19.46 -14.05
N ASP A 238 -20.75 -19.17 -14.88
CA ASP A 238 -19.43 -19.80 -14.79
C ASP A 238 -18.49 -19.01 -13.86
N ILE A 239 -18.61 -17.67 -13.80
CA ILE A 239 -17.77 -16.84 -12.94
C ILE A 239 -18.45 -16.61 -11.59
N LYS A 240 -17.80 -17.06 -10.52
CA LYS A 240 -18.30 -16.92 -9.15
C LYS A 240 -17.34 -16.12 -8.28
N ILE A 241 -17.88 -15.26 -7.44
CA ILE A 241 -17.12 -14.48 -6.47
C ILE A 241 -17.73 -14.74 -5.11
N THR A 242 -16.93 -15.26 -4.17
CA THR A 242 -17.32 -15.40 -2.77
C THR A 242 -16.45 -14.50 -1.90
N LEU A 243 -17.08 -13.61 -1.14
CA LEU A 243 -16.44 -12.74 -0.15
C LEU A 243 -16.68 -13.34 1.25
N ILE A 244 -15.58 -13.69 1.95
CA ILE A 244 -15.61 -14.40 3.22
C ILE A 244 -15.09 -13.51 4.33
N GLU A 245 -15.87 -13.36 5.40
CA GLU A 245 -15.53 -12.52 6.56
C GLU A 245 -15.75 -13.27 7.87
N ALA A 246 -14.75 -13.26 8.73
CA ALA A 246 -14.84 -13.88 10.05
C ALA A 246 -15.75 -13.11 11.03
N ALA A 247 -15.85 -11.79 10.87
CA ALA A 247 -16.74 -10.96 11.67
C ALA A 247 -18.22 -11.19 11.26
N PRO A 248 -19.18 -10.84 12.14
CA PRO A 248 -20.61 -11.02 11.86
C PRO A 248 -21.14 -10.10 10.74
N ARG A 249 -20.38 -9.12 10.29
CA ARG A 249 -20.75 -8.23 9.18
C ARG A 249 -19.53 -7.81 8.34
N ILE A 250 -19.76 -7.42 7.10
CA ILE A 250 -18.75 -6.80 6.25
C ILE A 250 -18.40 -5.39 6.77
N LEU A 251 -17.25 -4.85 6.37
CA LEU A 251 -16.78 -3.51 6.74
C LEU A 251 -16.91 -3.24 8.26
N PRO A 252 -16.37 -4.12 9.11
CA PRO A 252 -16.64 -4.05 10.57
C PRO A 252 -16.17 -2.75 11.22
N ALA A 253 -15.17 -2.07 10.61
CA ALA A 253 -14.65 -0.79 11.08
C ALA A 253 -15.50 0.43 10.67
N LEU A 254 -16.53 0.25 9.83
CA LEU A 254 -17.38 1.34 9.34
C LEU A 254 -18.77 1.31 10.03
N PRO A 255 -19.53 2.42 9.97
CA PRO A 255 -20.89 2.46 10.47
C PRO A 255 -21.77 1.38 9.82
N GLU A 256 -22.69 0.80 10.60
CA GLU A 256 -23.55 -0.31 10.18
C GLU A 256 -24.38 0.04 8.92
N ARG A 257 -24.86 1.26 8.82
CA ARG A 257 -25.61 1.74 7.65
C ARG A 257 -24.81 1.59 6.36
N ILE A 258 -23.50 1.86 6.38
CA ILE A 258 -22.61 1.68 5.22
C ILE A 258 -22.46 0.20 4.89
N ALA A 259 -22.22 -0.64 5.91
CA ALA A 259 -22.08 -2.08 5.72
C ALA A 259 -23.35 -2.71 5.12
N THR A 260 -24.54 -2.31 5.61
CA THR A 260 -25.83 -2.81 5.11
C THR A 260 -26.09 -2.40 3.66
N ALA A 261 -25.86 -1.12 3.32
CA ALA A 261 -26.01 -0.63 1.96
C ALA A 261 -25.03 -1.32 0.99
N THR A 262 -23.78 -1.48 1.41
CA THR A 262 -22.75 -2.19 0.63
C THR A 262 -23.11 -3.66 0.42
N LEU A 263 -23.58 -4.35 1.45
CA LEU A 263 -24.01 -5.75 1.37
C LEU A 263 -25.16 -5.93 0.36
N ALA A 264 -26.14 -5.03 0.38
CA ALA A 264 -27.25 -5.05 -0.58
C ALA A 264 -26.76 -4.92 -2.03
N ILE A 265 -25.81 -4.01 -2.29
CA ILE A 265 -25.23 -3.84 -3.61
C ILE A 265 -24.45 -5.09 -4.03
N LEU A 266 -23.57 -5.66 -3.18
CA LEU A 266 -22.80 -6.86 -3.52
C LEU A 266 -23.69 -8.06 -3.82
N LYS A 267 -24.77 -8.26 -3.03
CA LYS A 267 -25.75 -9.31 -3.31
C LYS A 267 -26.48 -9.07 -4.63
N GLY A 268 -26.83 -7.82 -4.96
CA GLY A 268 -27.43 -7.46 -6.23
C GLY A 268 -26.51 -7.72 -7.44
N LEU A 269 -25.19 -7.72 -7.21
CA LEU A 269 -24.17 -8.09 -8.20
C LEU A 269 -23.94 -9.62 -8.27
N GLY A 270 -24.63 -10.44 -7.48
CA GLY A 270 -24.42 -11.90 -7.45
C GLY A 270 -23.18 -12.33 -6.68
N VAL A 271 -22.57 -11.48 -5.86
CA VAL A 271 -21.46 -11.86 -4.98
C VAL A 271 -22.01 -12.67 -3.79
N ASP A 272 -21.50 -13.89 -3.60
CA ASP A 272 -21.80 -14.71 -2.41
C ASP A 272 -21.04 -14.16 -1.20
N VAL A 273 -21.76 -13.53 -0.25
CA VAL A 273 -21.15 -12.91 0.93
C VAL A 273 -21.41 -13.78 2.16
N ARG A 274 -20.34 -14.32 2.73
CA ARG A 274 -20.36 -15.18 3.92
C ARG A 274 -19.72 -14.45 5.10
N THR A 275 -20.55 -14.05 6.04
CA THR A 275 -20.12 -13.42 7.30
C THR A 275 -20.19 -14.42 8.46
N GLY A 276 -19.43 -14.19 9.55
CA GLY A 276 -19.25 -15.15 10.63
C GLY A 276 -18.50 -16.43 10.19
N ALA A 277 -17.85 -16.38 9.03
CA ALA A 277 -17.21 -17.52 8.36
C ALA A 277 -15.68 -17.41 8.48
N LYS A 278 -15.10 -18.07 9.48
CA LYS A 278 -13.65 -18.07 9.69
C LYS A 278 -12.98 -19.11 8.79
N VAL A 279 -12.03 -18.67 7.96
CA VAL A 279 -11.15 -19.54 7.18
C VAL A 279 -10.09 -20.14 8.12
N ILE A 280 -9.89 -21.44 8.06
CA ILE A 280 -8.92 -22.19 8.89
C ILE A 280 -7.75 -22.77 8.07
N SER A 281 -7.91 -22.93 6.76
CA SER A 281 -6.81 -23.28 5.85
C SER A 281 -7.16 -22.89 4.41
N VAL A 282 -6.11 -22.68 3.60
CA VAL A 282 -6.20 -22.47 2.16
C VAL A 282 -5.54 -23.67 1.46
N GLN A 283 -6.18 -24.20 0.44
CA GLN A 283 -5.76 -25.37 -0.31
C GLN A 283 -5.66 -25.01 -1.80
N ALA A 284 -5.04 -25.87 -2.60
CA ALA A 284 -4.89 -25.65 -4.04
C ALA A 284 -6.23 -25.54 -4.80
N ASP A 285 -7.31 -26.09 -4.25
CA ASP A 285 -8.65 -26.13 -4.84
C ASP A 285 -9.70 -25.33 -4.05
N GLY A 286 -9.28 -24.50 -3.10
CA GLY A 286 -10.19 -23.62 -2.35
C GLY A 286 -9.82 -23.35 -0.90
N VAL A 287 -10.81 -22.99 -0.10
CA VAL A 287 -10.64 -22.63 1.30
C VAL A 287 -11.52 -23.46 2.22
N GLN A 288 -10.98 -23.85 3.37
CA GLN A 288 -11.69 -24.59 4.40
C GLN A 288 -12.20 -23.62 5.49
N LEU A 289 -13.47 -23.70 5.82
CA LEU A 289 -14.10 -22.92 6.88
C LEU A 289 -14.12 -23.67 8.20
N ALA A 290 -14.17 -22.94 9.30
CA ALA A 290 -14.30 -23.51 10.66
C ALA A 290 -15.63 -24.25 10.88
N SER A 291 -16.67 -23.95 10.08
CA SER A 291 -17.93 -24.71 10.07
C SER A 291 -17.82 -26.13 9.55
N GLY A 292 -16.71 -26.50 8.90
CA GLY A 292 -16.54 -27.74 8.17
C GLY A 292 -16.83 -27.62 6.66
N ASP A 293 -17.40 -26.50 6.21
CA ASP A 293 -17.67 -26.27 4.79
C ASP A 293 -16.40 -25.94 4.02
N LYS A 294 -16.37 -26.35 2.74
CA LYS A 294 -15.32 -25.99 1.80
C LYS A 294 -15.87 -25.08 0.70
N VAL A 295 -15.17 -24.01 0.40
CA VAL A 295 -15.44 -23.15 -0.75
C VAL A 295 -14.45 -23.50 -1.84
N MET A 296 -14.91 -24.20 -2.88
CA MET A 296 -14.09 -24.56 -4.04
C MET A 296 -13.77 -23.30 -4.84
N ALA A 297 -12.48 -23.01 -5.05
CA ALA A 297 -12.02 -21.84 -5.80
C ALA A 297 -10.57 -22.04 -6.27
N ASP A 298 -10.31 -21.88 -7.57
CA ASP A 298 -8.96 -21.92 -8.13
C ASP A 298 -8.17 -20.63 -7.89
N LEU A 299 -8.89 -19.54 -7.56
CA LEU A 299 -8.30 -18.22 -7.31
C LEU A 299 -8.66 -17.78 -5.90
N VAL A 300 -7.64 -17.64 -5.05
CA VAL A 300 -7.81 -17.22 -3.66
C VAL A 300 -7.05 -15.92 -3.44
N VAL A 301 -7.77 -14.89 -2.94
CA VAL A 301 -7.19 -13.60 -2.55
C VAL A 301 -7.31 -13.45 -1.04
N TRP A 302 -6.19 -13.11 -0.40
CA TRP A 302 -6.16 -12.81 1.02
C TRP A 302 -6.05 -11.30 1.24
N SER A 303 -7.10 -10.70 1.79
CA SER A 303 -7.18 -9.28 2.13
C SER A 303 -7.56 -9.05 3.60
N ALA A 304 -7.44 -10.10 4.44
CA ALA A 304 -7.81 -10.07 5.85
C ALA A 304 -6.67 -9.55 6.71
N GLY A 305 -6.96 -8.50 7.47
CA GLY A 305 -6.03 -7.94 8.45
C GLY A 305 -4.74 -7.36 7.86
N ILE A 306 -4.04 -6.59 8.68
CA ILE A 306 -2.73 -6.06 8.36
C ILE A 306 -1.80 -6.19 9.56
N ARG A 307 -0.49 -6.18 9.30
CA ARG A 307 0.57 -6.09 10.30
C ARG A 307 1.73 -5.23 9.79
N GLY A 308 2.55 -4.74 10.70
CA GLY A 308 3.82 -4.13 10.33
C GLY A 308 4.74 -5.15 9.62
N PRO A 309 5.54 -4.71 8.64
CA PRO A 309 6.51 -5.58 7.96
C PRO A 309 7.46 -6.29 8.93
N GLY A 310 7.89 -7.50 8.58
CA GLY A 310 8.72 -8.36 9.44
C GLY A 310 10.03 -7.74 9.89
N VAL A 311 10.61 -6.86 9.08
CA VAL A 311 11.84 -6.12 9.40
C VAL A 311 11.73 -5.25 10.65
N LEU A 312 10.52 -4.83 11.03
CA LEU A 312 10.30 -4.02 12.23
C LEU A 312 10.45 -4.81 13.52
N LYS A 313 10.32 -6.14 13.46
CA LYS A 313 10.45 -7.00 14.65
C LYS A 313 11.88 -6.96 15.18
N GLY A 314 12.06 -6.31 16.31
CA GLY A 314 13.39 -6.17 16.94
C GLY A 314 14.33 -5.18 16.24
N LEU A 315 13.83 -4.36 15.29
CA LEU A 315 14.61 -3.38 14.54
C LEU A 315 15.31 -2.40 15.50
N GLY A 316 16.64 -2.52 15.64
CA GLY A 316 17.45 -1.66 16.50
C GLY A 316 16.96 -1.58 17.96
N GLY A 317 16.14 -2.51 18.46
CA GLY A 317 15.56 -2.45 19.81
C GLY A 317 14.38 -1.48 19.95
N LEU A 318 13.82 -0.97 18.86
CA LEU A 318 12.62 -0.13 18.89
C LEU A 318 11.41 -0.92 19.39
N GLU A 319 10.50 -0.23 20.08
CA GLU A 319 9.30 -0.82 20.63
C GLU A 319 8.25 -1.05 19.54
N CYS A 320 7.70 -2.29 19.51
CA CYS A 320 6.64 -2.69 18.58
C CYS A 320 5.42 -3.22 19.32
N THR A 321 4.25 -3.06 18.71
CA THR A 321 3.01 -3.72 19.14
C THR A 321 3.03 -5.22 18.78
N ALA A 322 2.03 -5.96 19.26
CA ALA A 322 1.82 -7.36 18.85
C ALA A 322 1.57 -7.53 17.35
N SER A 323 1.02 -6.52 16.68
CA SER A 323 0.87 -6.45 15.21
C SER A 323 2.11 -5.92 14.50
N ASN A 324 3.25 -5.86 15.18
CA ASN A 324 4.55 -5.45 14.64
C ASN A 324 4.60 -4.00 14.10
N GLN A 325 3.81 -3.09 14.67
CA GLN A 325 3.85 -1.66 14.36
C GLN A 325 4.73 -0.94 15.40
N LEU A 326 5.54 0.01 14.96
CA LEU A 326 6.38 0.84 15.85
C LEU A 326 5.51 1.73 16.74
N VAL A 327 5.73 1.65 18.05
CA VAL A 327 5.04 2.52 19.02
C VAL A 327 5.63 3.92 18.96
N VAL A 328 4.78 4.92 18.78
CA VAL A 328 5.20 6.33 18.68
C VAL A 328 4.50 7.22 19.70
N THR A 329 5.20 8.27 20.10
CA THR A 329 4.69 9.35 20.95
C THR A 329 3.76 10.27 20.16
N PRO A 330 3.01 11.18 20.81
CA PRO A 330 2.20 12.19 20.12
C PRO A 330 2.97 13.07 19.14
N THR A 331 4.29 13.22 19.28
CA THR A 331 5.15 13.94 18.33
C THR A 331 5.62 13.08 17.15
N LEU A 332 5.12 11.83 17.03
CA LEU A 332 5.48 10.82 16.02
C LEU A 332 6.91 10.26 16.16
N GLN A 333 7.60 10.57 17.25
CA GLN A 333 8.89 9.97 17.58
C GLN A 333 8.70 8.55 18.14
N THR A 334 9.64 7.65 17.87
CA THR A 334 9.64 6.35 18.55
C THR A 334 9.92 6.52 20.04
N THR A 335 9.41 5.62 20.87
CA THR A 335 9.53 5.69 22.33
C THR A 335 10.97 5.49 22.83
N ARG A 336 11.85 4.89 22.02
CA ARG A 336 13.21 4.51 22.39
C ARG A 336 14.28 5.45 21.84
N ASP A 337 14.03 6.13 20.74
CA ASP A 337 14.99 7.04 20.10
C ASP A 337 14.29 8.28 19.54
N PRO A 338 14.56 9.49 20.09
CA PRO A 338 13.95 10.74 19.64
C PRO A 338 14.46 11.22 18.28
N ALA A 339 15.48 10.60 17.70
CA ALA A 339 15.93 10.88 16.33
C ALA A 339 15.16 10.08 15.27
N ILE A 340 14.36 9.09 15.71
CA ILE A 340 13.62 8.19 14.83
C ILE A 340 12.12 8.46 14.97
N PHE A 341 11.47 8.67 13.85
CA PHE A 341 10.02 8.86 13.71
C PHE A 341 9.42 7.69 12.94
N ALA A 342 8.12 7.43 13.16
CA ALA A 342 7.37 6.51 12.29
C ALA A 342 6.00 7.11 11.95
N ILE A 343 5.55 6.87 10.71
CA ILE A 343 4.27 7.36 10.19
C ILE A 343 3.57 6.32 9.31
N GLY A 344 2.26 6.49 9.13
CA GLY A 344 1.43 5.59 8.33
C GLY A 344 1.19 4.25 9.04
N ASP A 345 0.89 3.22 8.26
CA ASP A 345 0.41 1.93 8.77
C ASP A 345 1.46 1.14 9.58
N CYS A 346 2.75 1.46 9.44
CA CYS A 346 3.82 0.85 10.23
C CYS A 346 3.97 1.49 11.63
N ALA A 347 3.24 2.57 11.92
CA ALA A 347 3.27 3.26 13.20
C ALA A 347 1.98 3.01 14.00
N SER A 348 2.11 2.86 15.30
CA SER A 348 1.01 2.76 16.26
C SER A 348 0.99 4.00 17.15
N LEU A 349 0.01 4.88 16.92
CA LEU A 349 -0.20 6.10 17.71
C LEU A 349 -1.55 6.05 18.39
N THR A 350 -1.55 6.12 19.72
CA THR A 350 -2.76 6.34 20.51
C THR A 350 -2.80 7.81 20.94
N LEU A 351 -3.85 8.51 20.56
CA LEU A 351 -4.05 9.92 20.95
C LEU A 351 -4.52 10.03 22.39
N GLU A 352 -4.26 11.16 23.00
CA GLU A 352 -4.71 11.46 24.36
C GLU A 352 -6.23 11.30 24.48
N GLY A 353 -6.68 10.64 25.53
CA GLY A 353 -8.11 10.31 25.76
C GLY A 353 -8.69 9.19 24.90
N GLN A 354 -7.88 8.56 24.01
CA GLN A 354 -8.30 7.39 23.25
C GLN A 354 -7.71 6.11 23.83
N THR A 355 -8.47 5.02 23.74
CA THR A 355 -8.05 3.67 24.19
C THR A 355 -7.51 2.81 23.05
N ARG A 356 -7.69 3.22 21.81
CA ARG A 356 -7.27 2.50 20.62
C ARG A 356 -6.34 3.37 19.77
N PRO A 357 -5.35 2.77 19.12
CA PRO A 357 -4.51 3.48 18.19
C PRO A 357 -5.31 3.97 16.96
N LEU A 358 -4.78 4.99 16.29
CA LEU A 358 -5.33 5.46 15.03
C LEU A 358 -5.38 4.33 14.00
N PRO A 359 -6.48 4.22 13.24
CA PRO A 359 -6.60 3.19 12.24
C PRO A 359 -5.61 3.38 11.09
N PRO A 360 -5.08 2.30 10.50
CA PRO A 360 -4.21 2.36 9.33
C PRO A 360 -5.02 2.78 8.09
N ARG A 361 -4.89 4.04 7.73
CA ARG A 361 -5.61 4.66 6.60
C ARG A 361 -4.71 5.67 5.89
N ALA A 362 -4.87 5.78 4.57
CA ALA A 362 -4.14 6.75 3.77
C ALA A 362 -4.31 8.20 4.27
N GLN A 363 -5.49 8.58 4.76
CA GLN A 363 -5.71 9.93 5.33
C GLN A 363 -4.93 10.18 6.62
N VAL A 364 -4.68 9.15 7.44
CA VAL A 364 -3.82 9.28 8.64
C VAL A 364 -2.38 9.52 8.19
N ALA A 365 -1.87 8.70 7.27
CA ALA A 365 -0.53 8.83 6.73
C ALA A 365 -0.29 10.20 6.07
N HIS A 366 -1.27 10.71 5.29
CA HIS A 366 -1.24 12.05 4.69
C HIS A 366 -1.14 13.17 5.73
N GLN A 367 -1.98 13.11 6.78
CA GLN A 367 -1.97 14.13 7.84
C GLN A 367 -0.69 14.07 8.67
N GLN A 368 -0.20 12.86 8.97
CA GLN A 368 1.07 12.66 9.65
C GLN A 368 2.25 13.20 8.82
N ALA A 369 2.29 12.93 7.52
CA ALA A 369 3.33 13.46 6.61
C ALA A 369 3.31 14.99 6.57
N SER A 370 2.13 15.59 6.44
CA SER A 370 1.95 17.04 6.44
C SER A 370 2.38 17.68 7.77
N HIS A 371 2.05 17.04 8.90
CA HIS A 371 2.44 17.49 10.23
C HIS A 371 3.96 17.35 10.42
N LEU A 372 4.50 16.15 10.17
CA LEU A 372 5.92 15.86 10.39
C LEU A 372 6.83 16.73 9.51
N GLY A 373 6.41 17.09 8.28
CA GLY A 373 7.15 18.02 7.44
C GLY A 373 7.34 19.41 8.08
N ARG A 374 6.40 19.87 8.90
CA ARG A 374 6.55 21.09 9.71
C ARG A 374 7.41 20.85 10.95
N GLN A 375 7.24 19.70 11.61
CA GLN A 375 7.99 19.36 12.83
C GLN A 375 9.49 19.16 12.57
N ILE A 376 9.88 18.57 11.44
CA ILE A 376 11.29 18.45 11.05
C ILE A 376 11.91 19.83 10.85
N ALA A 377 11.20 20.79 10.25
CA ALA A 377 11.70 22.16 10.13
C ALA A 377 11.90 22.82 11.50
N ARG A 378 10.96 22.61 12.46
CA ARG A 378 11.11 23.07 13.86
C ARG A 378 12.31 22.42 14.55
N ARG A 379 12.49 21.11 14.37
CA ARG A 379 13.65 20.38 14.91
C ARG A 379 14.98 20.97 14.43
N LEU A 380 15.09 21.31 13.14
CA LEU A 380 16.30 21.95 12.60
C LEU A 380 16.52 23.35 13.16
N ALA A 381 15.46 24.04 13.58
CA ALA A 381 15.51 25.32 14.26
C ALA A 381 15.70 25.20 15.79
N ASN A 382 15.88 24.00 16.33
CA ASN A 382 15.92 23.69 17.76
C ASN A 382 14.66 24.14 18.53
N GLU A 383 13.51 24.18 17.85
CA GLU A 383 12.21 24.47 18.47
C GLU A 383 11.54 23.20 18.98
N PRO A 384 10.71 23.26 20.06
CA PRO A 384 9.97 22.13 20.59
C PRO A 384 9.00 21.57 19.53
N LEU A 385 8.90 20.23 19.44
CA LEU A 385 7.96 19.57 18.58
C LEU A 385 6.55 19.67 19.15
N LEU A 386 5.57 19.82 18.25
CA LEU A 386 4.16 19.89 18.59
C LEU A 386 3.51 18.52 18.43
N PRO A 387 2.54 18.15 19.27
CA PRO A 387 1.80 16.90 19.14
C PRO A 387 0.97 16.86 17.85
N PHE A 388 0.82 15.66 17.30
CA PHE A 388 -0.03 15.41 16.15
C PHE A 388 -1.50 15.39 16.57
N ALA A 389 -2.33 16.11 15.84
CA ALA A 389 -3.78 16.09 15.96
C ALA A 389 -4.37 15.48 14.69
N TYR A 390 -5.20 14.43 14.86
CA TYR A 390 -5.89 13.78 13.76
C TYR A 390 -7.30 14.34 13.58
N ARG A 391 -7.66 14.60 12.34
CA ARG A 391 -9.03 14.94 11.94
C ARG A 391 -9.57 13.85 11.03
N ASP A 392 -10.63 13.17 11.44
CA ASP A 392 -11.30 12.19 10.60
C ASP A 392 -12.22 12.91 9.60
N TYR A 393 -11.99 12.71 8.30
CA TYR A 393 -12.83 13.25 7.23
C TYR A 393 -13.90 12.25 6.76
N GLY A 394 -13.99 11.10 7.43
CA GLY A 394 -14.92 10.03 7.08
C GLY A 394 -14.24 8.90 6.28
N SER A 395 -15.08 8.04 5.74
CA SER A 395 -14.65 6.85 5.00
C SER A 395 -15.54 6.64 3.80
N LEU A 396 -14.92 6.26 2.68
CA LEU A 396 -15.58 5.98 1.41
C LEU A 396 -15.15 4.59 0.95
N VAL A 397 -16.08 3.83 0.39
CA VAL A 397 -15.84 2.52 -0.24
C VAL A 397 -16.35 2.61 -1.66
N SER A 398 -15.48 2.32 -2.62
CA SER A 398 -15.82 2.30 -4.04
C SER A 398 -16.35 0.92 -4.43
N LEU A 399 -17.51 0.88 -5.05
CA LEU A 399 -18.07 -0.36 -5.60
C LEU A 399 -18.02 -0.29 -7.14
N GLY A 400 -16.90 0.16 -7.66
CA GLY A 400 -16.62 0.27 -9.08
C GLY A 400 -17.60 1.18 -9.82
N HIS A 401 -18.14 0.66 -10.93
CA HIS A 401 -19.11 1.39 -11.76
C HIS A 401 -20.52 1.47 -11.16
N PHE A 402 -20.82 0.68 -10.11
CA PHE A 402 -22.20 0.54 -9.60
C PHE A 402 -22.55 1.61 -8.58
N SER A 403 -21.68 1.87 -7.59
CA SER A 403 -21.92 2.88 -6.57
C SER A 403 -20.65 3.18 -5.78
N THR A 404 -20.66 4.26 -5.05
CA THR A 404 -19.74 4.54 -3.96
C THR A 404 -20.56 4.86 -2.73
N VAL A 405 -20.23 4.26 -1.62
CA VAL A 405 -20.97 4.41 -0.36
C VAL A 405 -20.01 4.95 0.69
N GLY A 406 -20.45 5.89 1.49
CA GLY A 406 -19.59 6.43 2.51
C GLY A 406 -20.24 7.34 3.52
N SER A 407 -19.44 7.80 4.45
CA SER A 407 -19.80 8.79 5.46
C SER A 407 -18.80 9.92 5.42
N LEU A 408 -19.28 11.14 5.29
CA LEU A 408 -18.52 12.37 5.50
C LEU A 408 -18.69 12.80 6.95
N MET A 409 -17.60 12.90 7.69
CA MET A 409 -17.63 13.54 9.01
C MET A 409 -17.65 15.06 8.84
N GLY A 410 -18.76 15.63 9.30
CA GLY A 410 -19.22 16.98 9.09
C GLY A 410 -18.18 18.10 9.04
N PHE A 411 -17.91 18.56 7.84
CA PHE A 411 -17.26 19.86 7.64
C PHE A 411 -18.24 21.03 7.89
N ILE A 412 -19.56 20.80 7.80
CA ILE A 412 -20.58 21.85 7.81
C ILE A 412 -21.56 21.74 9.00
N VAL A 413 -21.85 20.54 9.56
CA VAL A 413 -22.97 20.35 10.50
C VAL A 413 -22.64 19.50 11.76
N GLY A 414 -21.39 19.06 11.96
CA GLY A 414 -21.05 18.26 13.16
C GLY A 414 -21.69 16.87 13.24
N LYS A 415 -22.39 16.41 12.21
CA LYS A 415 -23.04 15.09 12.13
C LYS A 415 -22.49 14.28 10.95
N ASN A 416 -22.44 12.96 11.10
CA ASN A 416 -22.10 12.05 10.02
C ASN A 416 -23.16 12.12 8.92
N VAL A 417 -22.79 12.54 7.73
CA VAL A 417 -23.66 12.55 6.56
C VAL A 417 -23.38 11.32 5.71
N PHE A 418 -24.39 10.47 5.55
CA PHE A 418 -24.34 9.34 4.63
C PHE A 418 -24.43 9.85 3.20
N ILE A 419 -23.50 9.41 2.34
CA ILE A 419 -23.46 9.75 0.92
C ILE A 419 -23.35 8.48 0.09
N GLU A 420 -24.06 8.47 -1.05
CA GLU A 420 -24.02 7.38 -2.02
C GLU A 420 -24.11 7.89 -3.46
N GLY A 421 -23.83 7.02 -4.41
CA GLY A 421 -24.00 7.29 -5.84
C GLY A 421 -22.90 8.18 -6.42
N LEU A 422 -23.30 9.05 -7.38
CA LEU A 422 -22.39 9.88 -8.15
C LEU A 422 -21.54 10.83 -7.29
N PHE A 423 -22.15 11.43 -6.28
CA PHE A 423 -21.47 12.37 -5.39
C PHE A 423 -20.38 11.67 -4.56
N ALA A 424 -20.69 10.51 -3.99
CA ALA A 424 -19.71 9.71 -3.24
C ALA A 424 -18.55 9.26 -4.16
N ARG A 425 -18.84 8.90 -5.42
CA ARG A 425 -17.82 8.57 -6.44
C ARG A 425 -16.90 9.75 -6.73
N LEU A 426 -17.46 10.95 -6.88
CA LEU A 426 -16.65 12.17 -7.06
C LEU A 426 -15.73 12.42 -5.87
N MET A 427 -16.27 12.25 -4.66
CA MET A 427 -15.49 12.38 -3.40
C MET A 427 -14.38 11.32 -3.30
N TYR A 428 -14.64 10.06 -3.64
CA TYR A 428 -13.61 9.01 -3.66
C TYR A 428 -12.47 9.35 -4.63
N ARG A 429 -12.82 9.78 -5.84
CA ARG A 429 -11.83 10.24 -6.82
C ARG A 429 -11.06 11.47 -6.35
N SER A 430 -11.70 12.37 -5.59
CA SER A 430 -11.03 13.55 -5.06
C SER A 430 -9.93 13.20 -4.06
N LEU A 431 -10.04 12.10 -3.30
CA LEU A 431 -8.97 11.65 -2.41
C LEU A 431 -7.69 11.28 -3.18
N TYR A 432 -7.85 10.56 -4.28
CA TYR A 432 -6.71 10.27 -5.16
C TYR A 432 -6.12 11.55 -5.78
N LYS A 433 -6.99 12.46 -6.23
CA LYS A 433 -6.55 13.76 -6.77
C LYS A 433 -5.86 14.65 -5.74
N MET A 434 -6.26 14.58 -4.48
CA MET A 434 -5.55 15.26 -3.39
C MET A 434 -4.13 14.72 -3.21
N HIS A 435 -3.95 13.40 -3.31
CA HIS A 435 -2.62 12.79 -3.29
C HIS A 435 -1.79 13.25 -4.49
N GLU A 436 -2.33 13.18 -5.72
CA GLU A 436 -1.65 13.71 -6.91
C GLU A 436 -1.29 15.20 -6.78
N MET A 437 -2.22 16.03 -6.25
CA MET A 437 -1.95 17.46 -6.03
C MET A 437 -0.82 17.71 -5.03
N ALA A 438 -0.69 16.87 -4.01
CA ALA A 438 0.41 16.95 -3.05
C ALA A 438 1.77 16.65 -3.69
N LEU A 439 1.80 15.85 -4.75
CA LEU A 439 3.01 15.42 -5.45
C LEU A 439 3.35 16.28 -6.68
N TYR A 440 2.36 16.68 -7.45
CA TYR A 440 2.56 17.36 -8.74
C TYR A 440 2.15 18.84 -8.76
N GLY A 441 1.44 19.27 -7.71
CA GLY A 441 0.83 20.60 -7.68
C GLY A 441 -0.52 20.68 -8.41
N PRO A 442 -1.36 21.68 -8.08
CA PRO A 442 -2.74 21.77 -8.56
C PRO A 442 -2.86 22.01 -10.07
N ALA A 443 -1.96 22.82 -10.66
CA ALA A 443 -2.03 23.19 -12.08
C ALA A 443 -1.88 21.97 -13.00
N LYS A 444 -0.83 21.15 -12.77
CA LYS A 444 -0.58 19.93 -13.56
C LYS A 444 -1.72 18.93 -13.41
N VAL A 445 -2.18 18.67 -12.18
CA VAL A 445 -3.25 17.71 -11.92
C VAL A 445 -4.57 18.14 -12.58
N THR A 446 -4.86 19.43 -12.61
CA THR A 446 -6.05 19.95 -13.29
C THR A 446 -5.96 19.74 -14.79
N LEU A 447 -4.84 20.07 -15.43
CA LEU A 447 -4.61 19.86 -16.86
C LEU A 447 -4.69 18.38 -17.25
N ASP A 448 -4.01 17.50 -16.49
CA ASP A 448 -4.06 16.05 -16.74
C ASP A 448 -5.48 15.49 -16.57
N THR A 449 -6.23 16.02 -15.61
CA THR A 449 -7.62 15.60 -15.39
C THR A 449 -8.51 15.98 -16.57
N LEU A 450 -8.39 17.22 -17.09
CA LEU A 450 -9.12 17.68 -18.26
C LEU A 450 -8.74 16.88 -19.52
N ALA A 451 -7.44 16.65 -19.75
CA ALA A 451 -6.98 15.84 -20.87
C ALA A 451 -7.57 14.42 -20.84
N ARG A 452 -7.57 13.77 -19.65
CA ARG A 452 -8.15 12.43 -19.45
C ARG A 452 -9.68 12.40 -19.68
N MET A 453 -10.40 13.47 -19.35
CA MET A 453 -11.84 13.53 -19.63
C MET A 453 -12.13 13.50 -21.15
N ILE A 454 -11.22 14.04 -21.96
CA ILE A 454 -11.36 14.04 -23.44
C ILE A 454 -10.96 12.69 -24.03
N THR A 455 -9.83 12.08 -23.57
CA THR A 455 -9.26 10.87 -24.18
C THR A 455 -9.92 9.57 -23.71
N ARG A 456 -10.65 9.58 -22.58
CA ARG A 456 -11.21 8.37 -21.94
C ARG A 456 -12.15 7.56 -22.84
N ARG A 457 -12.77 8.18 -23.85
CA ARG A 457 -13.72 7.50 -24.76
C ARG A 457 -13.05 6.51 -25.72
N THR A 458 -11.73 6.58 -25.90
CA THR A 458 -10.97 5.76 -26.85
C THR A 458 -10.15 4.65 -26.17
N GLU A 459 -10.27 4.48 -24.85
CA GLU A 459 -9.48 3.52 -24.10
C GLU A 459 -10.26 2.23 -23.81
N PRO A 460 -9.61 1.05 -23.88
CA PRO A 460 -10.24 -0.20 -23.46
C PRO A 460 -10.60 -0.14 -21.97
N GLN A 461 -11.79 -0.64 -21.62
CA GLN A 461 -12.30 -0.61 -20.25
C GLN A 461 -11.62 -1.64 -19.32
N VAL A 462 -11.07 -2.70 -19.91
CA VAL A 462 -10.37 -3.77 -19.20
C VAL A 462 -9.05 -4.04 -19.90
N LYS A 463 -7.96 -4.16 -19.13
CA LYS A 463 -6.63 -4.52 -19.63
C LYS A 463 -6.44 -6.02 -19.58
N LEU A 464 -5.88 -6.59 -20.64
CA LEU A 464 -5.63 -8.03 -20.80
C LEU A 464 -4.14 -8.40 -20.61
N HIS A 465 -3.29 -7.42 -20.29
CA HIS A 465 -1.84 -7.57 -20.17
C HIS A 465 -1.25 -6.77 -19.01
#